data_5ac9383305d44084936e4de0ba35f117
#
_entry.id   5ac9383305d44084936e4de0ba35f117
#
_cell.length_a   1.000
_cell.length_b   1.000
_cell.length_c   1.000
_cell.angle_alpha   90.00
_cell.angle_beta   90.00
_cell.angle_gamma   90.00
#
_symmetry.space_group_name_H-M   'P 1'
#
loop_
_entity.id
_entity.type
_entity.pdbx_description
1 polymer ?
#
loop_
_entity_poly.entity_id
_entity_poly.type
_entity_poly.pdbx_seq_one_letter_code
_entity_poly.pdbx_strand_id
1 'polypeptide(L)'
;MTFSISSRPHAADLSKFAMGIERFLRRVLILGLAQIMLVMPLSANAMLPTPLSEFDAAQYLRLFDLQQQGNMKQATREMGRLENPLLKGHLLSQRYLHPTAWRSTYAELSAWLKLYYDHPDASRIYWLAKRRKPKNTKDPKSPKPGYLNGYGHAGLYGYLPQIPSDRAGRAAPSRTANVARLVRRAIRRGWPTGALDVLKNPDNKRYLTKSEEGQLRGEIAHAYFIFGVDAKAIREARHAIGVGKSDAWLGYWAGGLAAWRSGQHELAGQFFRSLVDLPKISPGRRSAAAFWAHRAELRAGSASKSVEYLTIAAQEVDSFYGVVAREALGQKVTLSFDLPPFDDKFLPWLAARPGGQRIFALLQIGKTHLAERELRYLWMEMPTEFHHSAMRLAAEHGMAGLSFRIAEIIRKETGKSWYGALYPHPLFKTDFSIDEALVWAVSRQESGFNPRAKSRAKAAGLMQLMPATASFIAKDRGYRGRKRHQLFEPEVNLNLGQTYLHHLLDEPLVEKSLVRLLAAYNGGPGNLRKWLRTVDHQDDPFLLVESMPARETRYYVKNVISNLGIYRLRFNQTAPALTSLAAGSGGVFVPGAATAKPTE
;
A
#
# COMPACT_ATOMS: atom_id res chain seq x y z
N MET A 1 -12.55 80.95 47.29
CA MET A 1 -12.70 81.67 46.01
C MET A 1 -13.19 80.67 44.99
N THR A 2 -14.42 80.80 44.59
CA THR A 2 -15.18 80.06 43.61
C THR A 2 -14.74 80.38 42.18
N PHE A 3 -14.54 79.45 41.34
CA PHE A 3 -14.76 79.58 39.90
C PHE A 3 -15.34 78.32 39.30
N SER A 4 -16.59 78.45 38.90
CA SER A 4 -17.37 77.58 38.05
C SER A 4 -17.04 77.88 36.60
N ILE A 5 -16.78 76.83 35.74
CA ILE A 5 -16.95 76.92 34.30
C ILE A 5 -17.63 75.66 33.80
N SER A 6 -18.85 75.88 33.35
CA SER A 6 -19.68 74.98 32.54
C SER A 6 -19.23 75.04 31.08
N SER A 7 -19.12 73.95 30.41
CA SER A 7 -19.57 73.79 29.01
C SER A 7 -19.56 72.29 28.59
N ARG A 8 -20.74 71.76 28.35
CA ARG A 8 -20.94 70.43 27.65
C ARG A 8 -20.82 70.70 26.15
N PRO A 9 -20.04 69.90 25.39
CA PRO A 9 -20.13 69.94 23.95
C PRO A 9 -21.35 69.14 23.45
N HIS A 10 -21.96 69.65 22.38
CA HIS A 10 -23.20 69.17 21.77
C HIS A 10 -23.11 67.73 21.24
N ALA A 11 -24.14 66.92 21.50
CA ALA A 11 -24.32 65.56 21.08
C ALA A 11 -24.38 65.31 19.52
N ALA A 12 -24.48 66.40 18.76
CA ALA A 12 -24.58 66.32 17.28
C ALA A 12 -23.24 66.09 16.55
N ASP A 13 -22.09 66.40 17.19
CA ASP A 13 -20.77 66.20 16.53
C ASP A 13 -20.20 64.78 16.69
N LEU A 14 -20.59 64.06 17.73
CA LEU A 14 -20.17 62.70 17.96
C LEU A 14 -20.83 61.71 16.98
N SER A 15 -22.06 62.01 16.51
CA SER A 15 -22.76 61.13 15.55
C SER A 15 -22.17 61.22 14.14
N LYS A 16 -21.67 62.37 13.71
CA LYS A 16 -21.00 62.51 12.40
C LYS A 16 -19.62 61.88 12.38
N PHE A 17 -18.89 61.88 13.51
CA PHE A 17 -17.58 61.23 13.64
C PHE A 17 -17.71 59.73 13.67
N ALA A 18 -18.72 59.17 14.35
CA ALA A 18 -19.02 57.75 14.37
C ALA A 18 -19.44 57.23 12.99
N MET A 19 -20.28 57.93 12.22
CA MET A 19 -20.66 57.54 10.86
C MET A 19 -19.49 57.61 9.85
N GLY A 20 -18.53 58.51 10.07
CA GLY A 20 -17.31 58.59 9.24
C GLY A 20 -16.38 57.37 9.43
N ILE A 21 -16.20 56.94 10.68
CA ILE A 21 -15.39 55.77 11.04
C ILE A 21 -16.05 54.45 10.52
N GLU A 22 -17.36 54.33 10.64
CA GLU A 22 -18.07 53.13 10.15
C GLU A 22 -18.02 53.00 8.61
N ARG A 23 -18.14 54.11 7.88
CA ARG A 23 -17.97 54.13 6.42
C ARG A 23 -16.54 53.88 5.99
N PHE A 24 -15.54 54.35 6.74
CA PHE A 24 -14.13 54.07 6.48
C PHE A 24 -13.80 52.60 6.76
N LEU A 25 -14.24 52.04 7.90
CA LEU A 25 -14.05 50.61 8.23
C LEU A 25 -14.76 49.67 7.24
N ARG A 26 -15.98 50.00 6.79
CA ARG A 26 -16.67 49.23 5.73
C ARG A 26 -15.91 49.27 4.40
N ARG A 27 -15.32 50.42 4.02
CA ARG A 27 -14.50 50.50 2.79
C ARG A 27 -13.18 49.74 2.91
N VAL A 28 -12.53 49.76 4.06
CA VAL A 28 -11.30 48.97 4.30
C VAL A 28 -11.61 47.46 4.35
N LEU A 29 -12.75 47.08 4.93
CA LEU A 29 -13.19 45.65 4.95
C LEU A 29 -13.55 45.15 3.56
N ILE A 30 -14.21 45.97 2.73
CA ILE A 30 -14.56 45.59 1.35
C ILE A 30 -13.31 45.54 0.46
N LEU A 31 -12.35 46.44 0.63
CA LEU A 31 -11.07 46.41 -0.09
C LEU A 31 -10.16 45.28 0.39
N GLY A 32 -10.17 44.94 1.70
CA GLY A 32 -9.46 43.80 2.26
C GLY A 32 -10.04 42.45 1.79
N LEU A 33 -11.36 42.33 1.74
CA LEU A 33 -12.03 41.13 1.19
C LEU A 33 -11.83 40.96 -0.33
N ALA A 34 -11.78 42.07 -1.08
CA ALA A 34 -11.48 42.04 -2.52
C ALA A 34 -10.02 41.65 -2.81
N GLN A 35 -9.06 42.02 -1.93
CA GLN A 35 -7.66 41.58 -2.09
C GLN A 35 -7.40 40.15 -1.58
N ILE A 36 -8.18 39.65 -0.60
CA ILE A 36 -8.09 38.25 -0.16
C ILE A 36 -8.69 37.30 -1.20
N MET A 37 -9.65 37.75 -2.01
CA MET A 37 -10.14 36.92 -3.14
C MET A 37 -9.18 36.86 -4.34
N LEU A 38 -8.09 37.61 -4.38
CA LEU A 38 -7.18 37.67 -5.56
C LEU A 38 -5.88 36.88 -5.38
N VAL A 39 -5.71 36.13 -4.28
CA VAL A 39 -4.52 35.29 -4.08
C VAL A 39 -4.91 33.92 -3.48
N MET A 40 -5.96 33.32 -3.98
CA MET A 40 -5.99 31.86 -4.03
C MET A 40 -5.33 31.48 -5.35
N PRO A 41 -4.25 30.69 -5.35
CA PRO A 41 -3.86 30.04 -6.58
C PRO A 41 -5.05 29.13 -6.95
N LEU A 42 -5.83 29.51 -7.95
CA LEU A 42 -6.60 28.55 -8.70
C LEU A 42 -5.56 27.54 -9.20
N SER A 43 -5.40 26.45 -8.46
CA SER A 43 -4.91 25.22 -9.05
C SER A 43 -5.89 24.97 -10.19
N ALA A 44 -5.52 25.36 -11.41
CA ALA A 44 -6.26 25.03 -12.59
C ALA A 44 -6.26 23.51 -12.68
N ASN A 45 -7.23 22.87 -12.04
CA ASN A 45 -7.56 21.49 -12.35
C ASN A 45 -7.89 21.51 -13.83
N ALA A 46 -7.00 20.97 -14.64
CA ALA A 46 -7.24 20.85 -16.07
C ALA A 46 -8.57 20.10 -16.22
N MET A 47 -9.62 20.83 -16.64
CA MET A 47 -10.92 20.20 -16.85
C MET A 47 -10.74 19.11 -17.89
N LEU A 48 -11.04 17.88 -17.51
CA LEU A 48 -10.99 16.76 -18.47
C LEU A 48 -12.05 16.96 -19.56
N PRO A 49 -11.76 16.57 -20.79
CA PRO A 49 -12.77 16.54 -21.83
C PRO A 49 -14.00 15.73 -21.44
N THR A 50 -15.19 16.23 -21.78
CA THR A 50 -16.47 15.56 -21.56
C THR A 50 -17.08 15.16 -22.92
N PRO A 51 -16.62 14.05 -23.54
CA PRO A 51 -16.95 13.72 -24.92
C PRO A 51 -18.39 13.24 -25.14
N LEU A 52 -19.16 12.98 -24.07
CA LEU A 52 -20.55 12.55 -24.16
C LEU A 52 -21.50 13.72 -23.88
N SER A 53 -22.62 13.78 -24.61
CA SER A 53 -23.75 14.62 -24.24
C SER A 53 -24.36 14.13 -22.91
N GLU A 54 -25.13 14.96 -22.23
CA GLU A 54 -25.88 14.55 -21.01
C GLU A 54 -26.80 13.36 -21.31
N PHE A 55 -27.45 13.38 -22.47
CA PHE A 55 -28.31 12.29 -22.93
C PHE A 55 -27.52 10.98 -23.07
N ASP A 56 -26.40 10.99 -23.79
CA ASP A 56 -25.58 9.79 -23.96
C ASP A 56 -24.99 9.30 -22.64
N ALA A 57 -24.54 10.21 -21.78
CA ALA A 57 -24.00 9.87 -20.46
C ALA A 57 -25.03 9.12 -19.60
N ALA A 58 -26.26 9.64 -19.53
CA ALA A 58 -27.38 8.99 -18.83
C ALA A 58 -27.74 7.64 -19.48
N GLN A 59 -27.78 7.60 -20.81
CA GLN A 59 -28.11 6.40 -21.57
C GLN A 59 -27.06 5.28 -21.38
N TYR A 60 -25.77 5.62 -21.37
CA TYR A 60 -24.72 4.64 -21.08
C TYR A 60 -24.85 4.06 -19.66
N LEU A 61 -25.08 4.88 -18.64
CA LEU A 61 -25.30 4.39 -17.27
C LEU A 61 -26.45 3.39 -17.21
N ARG A 62 -27.61 3.78 -17.80
CA ARG A 62 -28.80 2.91 -17.87
C ARG A 62 -28.51 1.59 -18.60
N LEU A 63 -27.78 1.62 -19.71
CA LEU A 63 -27.43 0.42 -20.48
C LEU A 63 -26.49 -0.52 -19.71
N PHE A 64 -25.50 0.02 -19.00
CA PHE A 64 -24.63 -0.78 -18.14
C PHE A 64 -25.42 -1.49 -17.04
N ASP A 65 -26.38 -0.80 -16.42
CA ASP A 65 -27.20 -1.35 -15.33
C ASP A 65 -28.19 -2.41 -15.84
N LEU A 66 -28.88 -2.16 -16.96
CA LEU A 66 -29.75 -3.15 -17.60
C LEU A 66 -29.01 -4.46 -17.90
N GLN A 67 -27.80 -4.36 -18.46
CA GLN A 67 -26.99 -5.53 -18.77
C GLN A 67 -26.48 -6.23 -17.50
N GLN A 68 -26.14 -5.50 -16.47
CA GLN A 68 -25.73 -6.06 -15.17
C GLN A 68 -26.87 -6.88 -14.54
N GLN A 69 -28.11 -6.41 -14.68
CA GLN A 69 -29.31 -7.12 -14.25
C GLN A 69 -29.72 -8.28 -15.18
N GLY A 70 -29.07 -8.45 -16.32
CA GLY A 70 -29.39 -9.48 -17.32
C GLY A 70 -30.49 -9.09 -18.30
N ASN A 71 -31.02 -7.85 -18.28
CA ASN A 71 -32.09 -7.35 -19.13
C ASN A 71 -31.60 -7.07 -20.58
N MET A 72 -31.01 -8.09 -21.22
CA MET A 72 -30.31 -7.95 -22.51
C MET A 72 -31.21 -7.50 -23.67
N LYS A 73 -32.48 -7.94 -23.71
CA LYS A 73 -33.45 -7.55 -24.75
C LYS A 73 -33.73 -6.05 -24.72
N GLN A 74 -33.99 -5.51 -23.53
CA GLN A 74 -34.22 -4.09 -23.34
C GLN A 74 -32.95 -3.27 -23.64
N ALA A 75 -31.81 -3.69 -23.13
CA ALA A 75 -30.54 -3.04 -23.41
C ALA A 75 -30.23 -3.00 -24.93
N THR A 76 -30.61 -4.04 -25.69
CA THR A 76 -30.40 -4.05 -27.15
C THR A 76 -31.24 -3.00 -27.85
N ARG A 77 -32.53 -2.87 -27.47
CA ARG A 77 -33.44 -1.86 -28.07
C ARG A 77 -32.97 -0.45 -27.74
N GLU A 78 -32.61 -0.21 -26.49
CA GLU A 78 -32.19 1.13 -26.03
C GLU A 78 -30.80 1.54 -26.54
N MET A 79 -29.91 0.58 -26.84
CA MET A 79 -28.59 0.85 -27.43
C MET A 79 -28.65 1.51 -28.81
N GLY A 80 -29.75 1.31 -29.55
CA GLY A 80 -29.98 1.98 -30.84
C GLY A 80 -30.25 3.48 -30.71
N ARG A 81 -30.48 4.01 -29.51
CA ARG A 81 -30.72 5.44 -29.25
C ARG A 81 -29.44 6.23 -28.97
N LEU A 82 -28.30 5.56 -28.83
CA LEU A 82 -27.02 6.22 -28.61
C LEU A 82 -26.62 7.04 -29.84
N GLU A 83 -26.34 8.32 -29.64
CA GLU A 83 -25.84 9.24 -30.66
C GLU A 83 -24.32 9.10 -30.78
N ASN A 84 -23.62 8.99 -29.68
CA ASN A 84 -22.17 8.78 -29.65
C ASN A 84 -21.83 7.32 -29.28
N PRO A 85 -21.26 6.52 -30.21
CA PRO A 85 -20.94 5.12 -29.98
C PRO A 85 -19.63 4.86 -29.21
N LEU A 86 -18.99 5.87 -28.62
CA LEU A 86 -17.63 5.82 -28.05
C LEU A 86 -17.44 4.67 -27.05
N LEU A 87 -18.42 4.42 -26.16
CA LEU A 87 -18.35 3.35 -25.16
C LEU A 87 -19.10 2.07 -25.58
N LYS A 88 -19.57 1.97 -26.83
CA LYS A 88 -20.28 0.79 -27.33
C LYS A 88 -19.45 -0.50 -27.22
N GLY A 89 -18.11 -0.39 -27.37
CA GLY A 89 -17.17 -1.49 -27.15
C GLY A 89 -17.25 -2.07 -25.76
N HIS A 90 -17.35 -1.23 -24.72
CA HIS A 90 -17.51 -1.63 -23.33
C HIS A 90 -18.88 -2.28 -23.05
N LEU A 91 -19.98 -1.73 -23.58
CA LEU A 91 -21.30 -2.34 -23.46
C LEU A 91 -21.35 -3.74 -24.08
N LEU A 92 -20.81 -3.88 -25.29
CA LEU A 92 -20.76 -5.16 -25.97
C LEU A 92 -19.86 -6.16 -25.26
N SER A 93 -18.72 -5.72 -24.70
CA SER A 93 -17.85 -6.61 -23.92
C SER A 93 -18.52 -7.10 -22.64
N GLN A 94 -19.25 -6.23 -21.91
CA GLN A 94 -20.05 -6.61 -20.75
C GLN A 94 -21.10 -7.68 -21.11
N ARG A 95 -21.81 -7.48 -22.23
CA ARG A 95 -22.80 -8.45 -22.73
C ARG A 95 -22.15 -9.79 -23.06
N TYR A 96 -21.11 -9.78 -23.89
CA TYR A 96 -20.48 -11.01 -24.39
C TYR A 96 -19.78 -11.83 -23.32
N LEU A 97 -19.36 -11.18 -22.25
CA LEU A 97 -18.71 -11.80 -21.10
C LEU A 97 -19.66 -12.05 -19.93
N HIS A 98 -20.96 -11.76 -20.10
CA HIS A 98 -21.97 -12.03 -19.06
C HIS A 98 -22.07 -13.54 -18.79
N PRO A 99 -22.09 -13.98 -17.51
CA PRO A 99 -21.97 -15.41 -17.19
C PRO A 99 -23.15 -16.25 -17.66
N THR A 100 -24.36 -15.71 -17.68
CA THR A 100 -25.61 -16.48 -17.91
C THR A 100 -26.57 -15.84 -18.89
N ALA A 101 -26.70 -14.50 -18.92
CA ALA A 101 -27.77 -13.81 -19.66
C ALA A 101 -27.53 -13.66 -21.18
N TRP A 102 -26.32 -13.98 -21.66
CA TRP A 102 -25.98 -13.91 -23.09
C TRP A 102 -25.03 -15.01 -23.51
N ARG A 103 -25.35 -15.70 -24.61
CA ARG A 103 -24.45 -16.68 -25.25
C ARG A 103 -23.98 -16.11 -26.58
N SER A 104 -22.86 -15.40 -26.58
CA SER A 104 -22.28 -14.80 -27.76
C SER A 104 -21.89 -15.82 -28.83
N THR A 105 -22.09 -15.47 -30.09
CA THR A 105 -21.66 -16.28 -31.26
C THR A 105 -20.23 -15.94 -31.67
N TYR A 106 -19.61 -16.81 -32.49
CA TYR A 106 -18.30 -16.50 -33.09
C TYR A 106 -18.36 -15.23 -33.97
N ALA A 107 -19.44 -15.07 -34.73
CA ALA A 107 -19.62 -13.91 -35.61
C ALA A 107 -19.63 -12.59 -34.82
N GLU A 108 -20.40 -12.52 -33.71
CA GLU A 108 -20.43 -11.35 -32.82
C GLU A 108 -19.04 -11.03 -32.23
N LEU A 109 -18.34 -12.05 -31.70
CA LEU A 109 -17.04 -11.90 -31.09
C LEU A 109 -15.97 -11.47 -32.12
N SER A 110 -16.00 -12.06 -33.32
CA SER A 110 -15.08 -11.72 -34.40
C SER A 110 -15.31 -10.31 -34.93
N ALA A 111 -16.58 -9.90 -35.10
CA ALA A 111 -16.94 -8.54 -35.50
C ALA A 111 -16.50 -7.52 -34.47
N TRP A 112 -16.70 -7.81 -33.18
CA TRP A 112 -16.23 -6.96 -32.09
C TRP A 112 -14.72 -6.80 -32.10
N LEU A 113 -13.94 -7.88 -32.26
CA LEU A 113 -12.47 -7.84 -32.31
C LEU A 113 -11.93 -7.06 -33.49
N LYS A 114 -12.64 -6.98 -34.62
CA LYS A 114 -12.23 -6.13 -35.74
C LYS A 114 -12.18 -4.66 -35.36
N LEU A 115 -13.14 -4.20 -34.54
CA LEU A 115 -13.30 -2.78 -34.16
C LEU A 115 -12.57 -2.42 -32.85
N TYR A 116 -12.51 -3.36 -31.90
CA TYR A 116 -12.06 -3.10 -30.54
C TYR A 116 -10.90 -4.01 -30.11
N TYR A 117 -10.00 -4.35 -31.03
CA TYR A 117 -8.82 -5.18 -30.74
C TYR A 117 -7.84 -4.51 -29.74
N ASP A 118 -7.95 -3.18 -29.57
CA ASP A 118 -7.22 -2.33 -28.60
C ASP A 118 -7.93 -2.20 -27.24
N HIS A 119 -9.06 -2.88 -27.06
CA HIS A 119 -9.86 -2.76 -25.83
C HIS A 119 -9.30 -3.68 -24.71
N PRO A 120 -9.38 -3.27 -23.43
CA PRO A 120 -8.88 -4.08 -22.31
C PRO A 120 -9.48 -5.49 -22.17
N ASP A 121 -10.65 -5.76 -22.73
CA ASP A 121 -11.25 -7.09 -22.79
C ASP A 121 -10.91 -7.89 -24.05
N ALA A 122 -10.15 -7.32 -24.98
CA ALA A 122 -9.90 -7.96 -26.27
C ALA A 122 -9.28 -9.36 -26.13
N SER A 123 -8.34 -9.55 -25.21
CA SER A 123 -7.74 -10.87 -24.95
C SER A 123 -8.77 -11.88 -24.45
N ARG A 124 -9.69 -11.49 -23.57
CA ARG A 124 -10.73 -12.40 -23.05
C ARG A 124 -11.73 -12.79 -24.15
N ILE A 125 -12.15 -11.81 -24.96
CA ILE A 125 -13.06 -12.02 -26.08
C ILE A 125 -12.38 -12.85 -27.17
N TYR A 126 -11.09 -12.63 -27.46
CA TYR A 126 -10.32 -13.43 -28.41
C TYR A 126 -10.29 -14.92 -28.04
N TRP A 127 -9.95 -15.22 -26.79
CA TRP A 127 -9.96 -16.62 -26.32
C TRP A 127 -11.35 -17.24 -26.31
N LEU A 128 -12.39 -16.45 -26.05
CA LEU A 128 -13.77 -16.91 -26.15
C LEU A 128 -14.15 -17.18 -27.62
N ALA A 129 -13.74 -16.31 -28.52
CA ALA A 129 -13.95 -16.47 -29.97
C ALA A 129 -13.22 -17.72 -30.49
N LYS A 130 -11.96 -17.93 -30.09
CA LYS A 130 -11.17 -19.13 -30.47
C LYS A 130 -11.89 -20.43 -30.05
N ARG A 131 -12.49 -20.47 -28.86
CA ARG A 131 -13.25 -21.65 -28.37
C ARG A 131 -14.57 -21.89 -29.12
N ARG A 132 -15.14 -20.83 -29.73
CA ARG A 132 -16.41 -20.90 -30.46
C ARG A 132 -16.24 -20.87 -31.98
N LYS A 133 -14.99 -20.90 -32.44
CA LYS A 133 -14.66 -20.83 -33.86
C LYS A 133 -15.17 -22.07 -34.60
N PRO A 134 -15.96 -21.92 -35.68
CA PRO A 134 -16.33 -23.04 -36.54
C PRO A 134 -15.12 -23.65 -37.25
N LYS A 135 -15.19 -24.92 -37.60
CA LYS A 135 -14.14 -25.57 -38.41
C LYS A 135 -13.97 -24.78 -39.74
N ASN A 136 -12.74 -24.71 -40.24
CA ASN A 136 -12.38 -24.08 -41.51
C ASN A 136 -12.66 -22.54 -41.58
N THR A 137 -12.82 -21.87 -40.44
CA THR A 137 -12.97 -20.41 -40.38
C THR A 137 -11.63 -19.75 -40.01
N LYS A 138 -11.35 -18.56 -40.56
CA LYS A 138 -10.15 -17.77 -40.19
C LYS A 138 -10.16 -17.38 -38.71
N ASP A 139 -8.98 -17.23 -38.11
CA ASP A 139 -8.87 -16.72 -36.76
C ASP A 139 -9.39 -15.28 -36.64
N PRO A 140 -9.97 -14.90 -35.50
CA PRO A 140 -10.38 -13.52 -35.29
C PRO A 140 -9.15 -12.61 -35.17
N LYS A 141 -9.32 -11.29 -35.36
CA LYS A 141 -8.25 -10.31 -35.20
C LYS A 141 -7.62 -10.44 -33.81
N SER A 142 -6.29 -10.57 -33.75
CA SER A 142 -5.54 -10.68 -32.50
C SER A 142 -5.65 -9.38 -31.70
N PRO A 143 -5.77 -9.48 -30.37
CA PRO A 143 -5.76 -8.30 -29.51
C PRO A 143 -4.40 -7.61 -29.55
N LYS A 144 -4.39 -6.30 -29.32
CA LYS A 144 -3.16 -5.55 -29.11
C LYS A 144 -2.47 -6.06 -27.86
N PRO A 145 -1.17 -6.34 -27.88
CA PRO A 145 -0.47 -6.84 -26.69
C PRO A 145 -0.20 -5.71 -25.68
N GLY A 146 -0.01 -6.09 -24.43
CA GLY A 146 0.44 -5.20 -23.37
C GLY A 146 -0.65 -4.81 -22.38
N TYR A 147 -0.25 -4.70 -21.12
CA TYR A 147 -1.09 -4.26 -20.01
C TYR A 147 -0.23 -4.04 -18.76
N LEU A 148 -0.37 -2.91 -18.09
CA LEU A 148 0.30 -2.67 -16.81
C LEU A 148 -0.33 -3.54 -15.72
N ASN A 149 0.30 -4.66 -15.44
CA ASN A 149 -0.13 -5.59 -14.41
C ASN A 149 0.30 -5.16 -13.00
N GLY A 150 -0.37 -5.74 -12.01
CA GLY A 150 -0.05 -5.56 -10.60
C GLY A 150 -0.70 -4.33 -9.97
N TYR A 151 -0.60 -4.29 -8.64
CA TYR A 151 -1.11 -3.22 -7.79
C TYR A 151 -0.04 -2.89 -6.76
N GLY A 152 0.17 -1.61 -6.47
CA GLY A 152 1.20 -1.16 -5.55
C GLY A 152 2.58 -1.76 -5.84
N HIS A 153 3.27 -2.20 -4.79
CA HIS A 153 4.61 -2.80 -4.89
C HIS A 153 4.62 -4.30 -5.27
N ALA A 154 3.46 -4.93 -5.49
CA ALA A 154 3.40 -6.35 -5.80
C ALA A 154 4.25 -6.72 -7.04
N GLY A 155 5.19 -7.64 -6.86
CA GLY A 155 6.10 -8.10 -7.92
C GLY A 155 7.25 -7.14 -8.28
N LEU A 156 7.33 -5.92 -7.67
CA LEU A 156 8.45 -5.01 -7.87
C LEU A 156 9.63 -5.29 -6.93
N TYR A 157 9.33 -5.81 -5.73
CA TYR A 157 10.32 -6.17 -4.72
C TYR A 157 10.15 -7.64 -4.37
N GLY A 158 11.17 -8.46 -4.64
CA GLY A 158 11.17 -9.85 -4.22
C GLY A 158 11.17 -9.95 -2.69
N TYR A 159 10.23 -10.70 -2.12
CA TYR A 159 10.16 -10.96 -0.68
C TYR A 159 11.33 -11.78 -0.11
N LEU A 160 12.09 -12.43 -0.96
CA LEU A 160 13.30 -13.15 -0.58
C LEU A 160 14.49 -12.27 -0.93
N PRO A 161 15.49 -12.11 -0.03
CA PRO A 161 16.78 -11.67 -0.50
C PRO A 161 17.20 -12.69 -1.55
N GLN A 162 17.25 -12.24 -2.80
CA GLN A 162 18.01 -12.97 -3.79
C GLN A 162 19.43 -13.03 -3.21
N ILE A 163 20.07 -14.20 -3.27
CA ILE A 163 21.48 -14.27 -2.94
C ILE A 163 22.16 -13.31 -3.90
N PRO A 164 22.70 -12.16 -3.44
CA PRO A 164 23.47 -11.31 -4.33
C PRO A 164 24.60 -12.18 -4.81
N SER A 165 24.69 -12.38 -6.08
CA SER A 165 25.81 -13.12 -6.66
C SER A 165 26.98 -12.14 -6.70
N ASP A 166 28.08 -12.45 -6.01
CA ASP A 166 29.41 -11.86 -6.20
C ASP A 166 29.98 -12.19 -7.59
N ARG A 167 29.21 -12.86 -8.42
CA ARG A 167 29.50 -13.31 -9.79
C ARG A 167 29.07 -12.29 -10.85
N ALA A 168 29.40 -11.02 -10.68
CA ALA A 168 29.24 -9.97 -11.70
C ALA A 168 27.86 -9.95 -12.41
N GLY A 169 26.76 -9.98 -11.63
CA GLY A 169 25.38 -9.85 -12.16
C GLY A 169 24.83 -11.11 -12.85
N ARG A 170 25.53 -12.22 -12.85
CA ARG A 170 25.03 -13.49 -13.40
C ARG A 170 24.20 -14.23 -12.36
N ALA A 171 23.12 -14.90 -12.80
CA ALA A 171 22.34 -15.80 -11.96
C ALA A 171 23.25 -16.89 -11.36
N ALA A 172 23.03 -17.23 -10.09
CA ALA A 172 23.77 -18.33 -9.45
C ALA A 172 23.63 -19.63 -10.27
N PRO A 173 24.72 -20.38 -10.48
CA PRO A 173 24.67 -21.64 -11.19
C PRO A 173 23.61 -22.57 -10.61
N SER A 174 23.03 -23.44 -11.44
CA SER A 174 21.96 -24.37 -11.04
C SER A 174 22.32 -25.21 -9.80
N ARG A 175 23.60 -25.54 -9.61
CA ARG A 175 24.11 -26.29 -8.45
C ARG A 175 24.08 -25.47 -7.17
N THR A 176 24.53 -24.22 -7.19
CA THR A 176 24.40 -23.28 -6.06
C THR A 176 22.94 -23.05 -5.68
N ALA A 177 22.08 -22.80 -6.67
CA ALA A 177 20.64 -22.64 -6.43
C ALA A 177 20.03 -23.91 -5.81
N ASN A 178 20.53 -25.10 -6.17
CA ASN A 178 20.08 -26.36 -5.57
C ASN A 178 20.47 -26.47 -4.10
N VAL A 179 21.72 -26.13 -3.73
CA VAL A 179 22.18 -26.12 -2.33
C VAL A 179 21.33 -25.15 -1.51
N ALA A 180 21.12 -23.92 -1.99
CA ALA A 180 20.28 -22.93 -1.32
C ALA A 180 18.83 -23.44 -1.14
N ARG A 181 18.29 -24.15 -2.12
CA ARG A 181 16.96 -24.76 -2.04
C ARG A 181 16.90 -25.86 -0.97
N LEU A 182 17.94 -26.69 -0.83
CA LEU A 182 18.03 -27.73 0.20
C LEU A 182 18.09 -27.13 1.60
N VAL A 183 18.96 -26.13 1.82
CA VAL A 183 19.08 -25.38 3.08
C VAL A 183 17.72 -24.79 3.47
N ARG A 184 17.10 -24.04 2.57
CA ARG A 184 15.80 -23.38 2.81
C ARG A 184 14.66 -24.40 3.00
N ARG A 185 14.75 -25.59 2.39
CA ARG A 185 13.78 -26.68 2.63
C ARG A 185 13.90 -27.19 4.06
N ALA A 186 15.11 -27.43 4.56
CA ALA A 186 15.35 -27.87 5.93
C ALA A 186 14.85 -26.83 6.94
N ILE A 187 15.16 -25.55 6.73
CA ILE A 187 14.66 -24.42 7.56
C ILE A 187 13.12 -24.43 7.61
N ARG A 188 12.45 -24.52 6.45
CA ARG A 188 10.97 -24.54 6.41
C ARG A 188 10.34 -25.74 7.11
N ARG A 189 11.08 -26.84 7.27
CA ARG A 189 10.66 -28.03 8.04
C ARG A 189 10.94 -27.91 9.53
N GLY A 190 11.44 -26.76 10.00
CA GLY A 190 11.79 -26.55 11.40
C GLY A 190 13.11 -27.21 11.81
N TRP A 191 13.98 -27.52 10.86
CA TRP A 191 15.23 -28.25 11.10
C TRP A 191 16.48 -27.46 10.71
N PRO A 192 16.84 -26.37 11.44
CA PRO A 192 18.02 -25.58 11.11
C PRO A 192 19.35 -26.35 11.26
N THR A 193 19.43 -27.35 12.14
CA THR A 193 20.61 -28.21 12.24
C THR A 193 20.82 -29.01 10.95
N GLY A 194 19.78 -29.61 10.37
CA GLY A 194 19.89 -30.28 9.08
C GLY A 194 20.20 -29.34 7.93
N ALA A 195 19.79 -28.07 8.01
CA ALA A 195 20.23 -27.05 7.07
C ALA A 195 21.74 -26.78 7.17
N LEU A 196 22.30 -26.79 8.39
CA LEU A 196 23.73 -26.67 8.62
C LEU A 196 24.50 -27.88 8.08
N ASP A 197 23.96 -29.09 8.24
CA ASP A 197 24.56 -30.33 7.71
C ASP A 197 24.65 -30.31 6.18
N VAL A 198 23.62 -29.76 5.50
CA VAL A 198 23.66 -29.52 4.05
C VAL A 198 24.84 -28.62 3.66
N LEU A 199 25.12 -27.55 4.43
CA LEU A 199 26.25 -26.64 4.16
C LEU A 199 27.60 -27.23 4.50
N LYS A 200 27.68 -28.06 5.53
CA LYS A 200 28.95 -28.72 5.95
C LYS A 200 29.37 -29.84 4.98
N ASN A 201 28.43 -30.38 4.22
CA ASN A 201 28.76 -31.44 3.24
C ASN A 201 29.72 -30.89 2.17
N PRO A 202 30.92 -31.47 2.01
CA PRO A 202 31.95 -31.01 1.05
C PRO A 202 31.41 -30.93 -0.38
N ASP A 203 30.56 -31.87 -0.78
CA ASP A 203 29.96 -31.91 -2.11
C ASP A 203 29.04 -30.75 -2.42
N ASN A 204 28.41 -30.18 -1.41
CA ASN A 204 27.61 -28.98 -1.54
C ASN A 204 28.47 -27.72 -1.43
N LYS A 205 29.40 -27.70 -0.48
CA LYS A 205 30.23 -26.53 -0.15
C LYS A 205 31.09 -26.07 -1.33
N ARG A 206 31.64 -26.97 -2.11
CA ARG A 206 32.47 -26.69 -3.31
C ARG A 206 31.78 -25.83 -4.38
N TYR A 207 30.45 -25.75 -4.37
CA TYR A 207 29.68 -24.95 -5.32
C TYR A 207 29.35 -23.53 -4.81
N LEU A 208 29.71 -23.22 -3.56
CA LEU A 208 29.41 -21.95 -2.92
C LEU A 208 30.64 -21.06 -2.90
N THR A 209 30.44 -19.78 -3.21
CA THR A 209 31.42 -18.76 -2.86
C THR A 209 31.36 -18.45 -1.35
N LYS A 210 32.36 -17.77 -0.82
CA LYS A 210 32.35 -17.33 0.60
C LYS A 210 31.15 -16.44 0.90
N SER A 211 30.77 -15.54 -0.02
CA SER A 211 29.59 -14.70 0.09
C SER A 211 28.30 -15.53 0.19
N GLU A 212 28.11 -16.47 -0.74
CA GLU A 212 26.93 -17.36 -0.78
C GLU A 212 26.85 -18.26 0.47
N GLU A 213 27.97 -18.81 0.92
CA GLU A 213 28.04 -19.58 2.18
C GLU A 213 27.65 -18.71 3.37
N GLY A 214 28.23 -17.49 3.49
CA GLY A 214 27.93 -16.58 4.58
C GLY A 214 26.46 -16.17 4.64
N GLN A 215 25.85 -15.92 3.49
CA GLN A 215 24.41 -15.61 3.43
C GLN A 215 23.54 -16.79 3.88
N LEU A 216 23.81 -18.00 3.41
CA LEU A 216 23.06 -19.18 3.83
C LEU A 216 23.24 -19.51 5.31
N ARG A 217 24.45 -19.27 5.87
CA ARG A 217 24.68 -19.36 7.32
C ARG A 217 23.89 -18.33 8.08
N GLY A 218 23.77 -17.10 7.55
CA GLY A 218 22.90 -16.06 8.11
C GLY A 218 21.43 -16.49 8.14
N GLU A 219 20.93 -17.16 7.08
CA GLU A 219 19.58 -17.72 7.07
C GLU A 219 19.40 -18.81 8.15
N ILE A 220 20.43 -19.64 8.40
CA ILE A 220 20.41 -20.67 9.44
C ILE A 220 20.47 -20.04 10.83
N ALA A 221 21.33 -19.03 11.04
CA ALA A 221 21.39 -18.28 12.29
C ALA A 221 20.03 -17.67 12.64
N HIS A 222 19.39 -17.04 11.65
CA HIS A 222 18.04 -16.49 11.82
C HIS A 222 17.00 -17.58 12.10
N ALA A 223 17.11 -18.75 11.50
CA ALA A 223 16.23 -19.88 11.81
C ALA A 223 16.41 -20.37 13.26
N TYR A 224 17.65 -20.48 13.75
CA TYR A 224 17.90 -20.81 15.16
C TYR A 224 17.28 -19.77 16.10
N PHE A 225 17.40 -18.46 15.79
CA PHE A 225 16.74 -17.40 16.56
C PHE A 225 15.21 -17.58 16.57
N ILE A 226 14.59 -17.81 15.41
CA ILE A 226 13.13 -18.01 15.32
C ILE A 226 12.65 -19.23 16.12
N PHE A 227 13.48 -20.26 16.24
CA PHE A 227 13.18 -21.47 17.04
C PHE A 227 13.64 -21.37 18.50
N GLY A 228 14.06 -20.19 18.99
CA GLY A 228 14.43 -19.98 20.37
C GLY A 228 15.77 -20.59 20.79
N VAL A 229 16.66 -20.92 19.85
CA VAL A 229 17.96 -21.56 20.14
C VAL A 229 19.08 -20.52 20.02
N ASP A 230 19.05 -19.50 20.91
CA ASP A 230 19.86 -18.29 20.79
C ASP A 230 21.38 -18.54 20.81
N ALA A 231 21.86 -19.43 21.66
CA ALA A 231 23.28 -19.78 21.70
C ALA A 231 23.79 -20.32 20.35
N LYS A 232 22.97 -21.13 19.65
CA LYS A 232 23.31 -21.61 18.31
C LYS A 232 23.17 -20.51 17.26
N ALA A 233 22.18 -19.62 17.39
CA ALA A 233 22.00 -18.46 16.52
C ALA A 233 23.21 -17.54 16.57
N ILE A 234 23.69 -17.17 17.76
CA ILE A 234 24.87 -16.33 17.97
C ILE A 234 26.13 -16.98 17.38
N ARG A 235 26.36 -18.28 17.65
CA ARG A 235 27.51 -18.98 17.13
C ARG A 235 27.53 -19.03 15.59
N GLU A 236 26.38 -19.38 14.98
CA GLU A 236 26.28 -19.48 13.53
C GLU A 236 26.31 -18.10 12.87
N ALA A 237 25.80 -17.06 13.54
CA ALA A 237 25.93 -15.66 13.11
C ALA A 237 27.39 -15.24 13.00
N ARG A 238 28.23 -15.54 14.00
CA ARG A 238 29.66 -15.28 13.96
C ARG A 238 30.35 -16.01 12.81
N HIS A 239 30.00 -17.28 12.56
CA HIS A 239 30.52 -18.03 11.41
C HIS A 239 30.08 -17.40 10.08
N ALA A 240 28.81 -17.00 9.96
CA ALA A 240 28.28 -16.35 8.76
C ALA A 240 29.08 -15.07 8.43
N ILE A 241 29.32 -14.24 9.44
CA ILE A 241 30.09 -12.99 9.35
C ILE A 241 31.55 -13.26 9.01
N GLY A 242 32.17 -14.25 9.67
CA GLY A 242 33.57 -14.61 9.42
C GLY A 242 33.83 -15.02 7.97
N VAL A 243 32.88 -15.76 7.36
CA VAL A 243 32.99 -16.24 5.98
C VAL A 243 32.50 -15.22 4.96
N GLY A 244 31.30 -14.66 5.16
CA GLY A 244 30.58 -13.85 4.16
C GLY A 244 30.80 -12.34 4.29
N LYS A 245 31.47 -11.88 5.38
CA LYS A 245 31.73 -10.46 5.65
C LYS A 245 30.45 -9.62 5.51
N SER A 246 30.51 -8.52 4.76
CA SER A 246 29.38 -7.61 4.52
C SER A 246 28.16 -8.25 3.86
N ASP A 247 28.34 -9.34 3.12
CA ASP A 247 27.24 -10.03 2.45
C ASP A 247 26.39 -10.88 3.41
N ALA A 248 26.92 -11.19 4.61
CA ALA A 248 26.24 -11.95 5.65
C ALA A 248 25.34 -11.06 6.56
N TRP A 249 24.72 -10.00 6.02
CA TRP A 249 23.91 -9.05 6.79
C TRP A 249 22.87 -9.72 7.71
N LEU A 250 22.26 -10.83 7.28
CA LEU A 250 21.29 -11.56 8.09
C LEU A 250 21.93 -12.28 9.29
N GLY A 251 23.22 -12.58 9.21
CA GLY A 251 24.01 -13.06 10.35
C GLY A 251 24.13 -11.99 11.44
N TYR A 252 24.50 -10.76 11.09
CA TYR A 252 24.53 -9.64 12.03
C TYR A 252 23.16 -9.43 12.69
N TRP A 253 22.09 -9.41 11.88
CA TRP A 253 20.73 -9.24 12.35
C TRP A 253 20.29 -10.33 13.33
N ALA A 254 20.46 -11.60 12.96
CA ALA A 254 20.09 -12.73 13.77
C ALA A 254 20.92 -12.85 15.04
N GLY A 255 22.23 -12.59 14.95
CA GLY A 255 23.14 -12.56 16.10
C GLY A 255 22.76 -11.47 17.09
N GLY A 256 22.42 -10.27 16.59
CA GLY A 256 21.99 -9.15 17.43
C GLY A 256 20.68 -9.44 18.16
N LEU A 257 19.65 -9.95 17.46
CA LEU A 257 18.38 -10.31 18.07
C LEU A 257 18.51 -11.46 19.09
N ALA A 258 19.30 -12.48 18.80
CA ALA A 258 19.55 -13.61 19.70
C ALA A 258 20.34 -13.16 20.95
N ALA A 259 21.34 -12.30 20.78
CA ALA A 259 22.10 -11.73 21.90
C ALA A 259 21.20 -10.85 22.79
N TRP A 260 20.34 -10.02 22.16
CA TRP A 260 19.36 -9.20 22.88
C TRP A 260 18.44 -10.06 23.74
N ARG A 261 17.80 -11.09 23.15
CA ARG A 261 16.88 -11.99 23.87
C ARG A 261 17.59 -12.77 24.98
N SER A 262 18.87 -13.07 24.82
CA SER A 262 19.68 -13.73 25.86
C SER A 262 20.22 -12.77 26.92
N GLY A 263 19.81 -11.50 26.96
CA GLY A 263 20.30 -10.50 27.92
C GLY A 263 21.72 -9.99 27.66
N GLN A 264 22.38 -10.41 26.57
CA GLN A 264 23.74 -10.00 26.19
C GLN A 264 23.71 -8.68 25.40
N HIS A 265 23.25 -7.59 26.05
CA HIS A 265 22.93 -6.32 25.36
C HIS A 265 24.15 -5.66 24.70
N GLU A 266 25.33 -5.73 25.33
CA GLU A 266 26.57 -5.22 24.73
C GLU A 266 26.92 -5.97 23.44
N LEU A 267 26.83 -7.29 23.44
CA LEU A 267 27.05 -8.12 22.26
C LEU A 267 26.00 -7.82 21.17
N ALA A 268 24.73 -7.63 21.56
CA ALA A 268 23.68 -7.23 20.64
C ALA A 268 24.02 -5.89 19.98
N GLY A 269 24.48 -4.92 20.76
CA GLY A 269 24.95 -3.62 20.28
C GLY A 269 26.07 -3.75 19.26
N GLN A 270 27.08 -4.59 19.53
CA GLN A 270 28.17 -4.84 18.59
C GLN A 270 27.67 -5.35 17.22
N PHE A 271 26.76 -6.32 17.23
CA PHE A 271 26.17 -6.83 15.98
C PHE A 271 25.39 -5.77 15.24
N PHE A 272 24.55 -4.99 15.92
CA PHE A 272 23.70 -3.98 15.27
C PHE A 272 24.51 -2.78 14.78
N ARG A 273 25.48 -2.27 15.52
CA ARG A 273 26.40 -1.22 15.09
C ARG A 273 27.14 -1.64 13.81
N SER A 274 27.75 -2.84 13.85
CA SER A 274 28.42 -3.39 12.67
C SER A 274 27.48 -3.50 11.46
N LEU A 275 26.20 -3.80 11.68
CA LEU A 275 25.20 -3.89 10.61
C LEU A 275 24.86 -2.50 10.03
N VAL A 276 24.79 -1.45 10.88
CA VAL A 276 24.58 -0.05 10.43
C VAL A 276 25.69 0.41 9.49
N ASP A 277 26.93 -0.01 9.77
CA ASP A 277 28.13 0.43 9.06
C ASP A 277 28.43 -0.40 7.79
N LEU A 278 27.62 -1.42 7.49
CA LEU A 278 27.87 -2.24 6.30
C LEU A 278 27.75 -1.41 5.02
N PRO A 279 28.72 -1.49 4.11
CA PRO A 279 28.60 -0.91 2.79
C PRO A 279 27.42 -1.58 2.04
N LYS A 280 26.66 -0.83 1.30
CA LYS A 280 25.52 -1.32 0.48
C LYS A 280 24.34 -1.91 1.28
N ILE A 281 24.25 -1.63 2.60
CA ILE A 281 23.02 -1.97 3.32
C ILE A 281 21.85 -1.11 2.79
N SER A 282 20.68 -1.71 2.63
CA SER A 282 19.50 -0.94 2.19
C SER A 282 19.06 0.03 3.31
N PRO A 283 18.53 1.23 2.95
CA PRO A 283 18.11 2.24 3.92
C PRO A 283 17.20 1.67 5.02
N GLY A 284 16.15 0.91 4.66
CA GLY A 284 15.26 0.31 5.65
C GLY A 284 15.92 -0.72 6.59
N ARG A 285 16.96 -1.45 6.13
CA ARG A 285 17.74 -2.34 7.02
C ARG A 285 18.66 -1.55 7.93
N ARG A 286 19.25 -0.46 7.41
CA ARG A 286 20.08 0.45 8.21
C ARG A 286 19.24 1.08 9.32
N SER A 287 18.05 1.57 9.00
CA SER A 287 17.10 2.08 9.98
C SER A 287 16.75 1.06 11.05
N ALA A 288 16.46 -0.20 10.66
CA ALA A 288 16.19 -1.27 11.60
C ALA A 288 17.39 -1.58 12.53
N ALA A 289 18.58 -1.69 11.96
CA ALA A 289 19.81 -1.94 12.72
C ALA A 289 20.10 -0.81 13.70
N ALA A 290 19.95 0.44 13.26
CA ALA A 290 20.18 1.62 14.07
C ALA A 290 19.17 1.71 15.23
N PHE A 291 17.89 1.37 14.99
CA PHE A 291 16.89 1.33 16.07
C PHE A 291 17.26 0.29 17.15
N TRP A 292 17.72 -0.89 16.78
CA TRP A 292 18.15 -1.90 17.73
C TRP A 292 19.50 -1.56 18.39
N ALA A 293 20.41 -0.87 17.67
CA ALA A 293 21.64 -0.33 18.27
C ALA A 293 21.32 0.74 19.33
N HIS A 294 20.38 1.68 19.02
CA HIS A 294 19.85 2.65 19.97
C HIS A 294 19.39 1.96 21.28
N ARG A 295 18.57 0.92 21.15
CA ARG A 295 18.05 0.18 22.33
C ARG A 295 19.17 -0.47 23.13
N ALA A 296 20.19 -1.02 22.44
CA ALA A 296 21.34 -1.64 23.09
C ALA A 296 22.20 -0.60 23.83
N GLU A 297 22.48 0.55 23.21
CA GLU A 297 23.21 1.66 23.85
C GLU A 297 22.45 2.24 25.06
N LEU A 298 21.11 2.32 24.97
CA LEU A 298 20.29 2.76 26.08
C LEU A 298 20.42 1.81 27.29
N ARG A 299 20.43 0.48 27.04
CA ARG A 299 20.66 -0.54 28.09
C ARG A 299 22.09 -0.51 28.66
N ALA A 300 23.06 -0.10 27.85
CA ALA A 300 24.45 0.09 28.27
C ALA A 300 24.70 1.42 29.00
N GLY A 301 23.68 2.27 29.17
CA GLY A 301 23.82 3.60 29.81
C GLY A 301 24.46 4.68 28.93
N SER A 302 24.65 4.41 27.63
CA SER A 302 25.28 5.34 26.67
C SER A 302 24.25 6.24 26.02
N ALA A 303 23.67 7.19 26.75
CA ALA A 303 22.57 8.04 26.28
C ALA A 303 22.89 8.81 24.97
N SER A 304 24.09 9.39 24.85
CA SER A 304 24.52 10.15 23.65
C SER A 304 24.53 9.26 22.40
N LYS A 305 25.17 8.10 22.45
CA LYS A 305 25.18 7.14 21.34
C LYS A 305 23.80 6.59 21.03
N SER A 306 22.98 6.39 22.04
CA SER A 306 21.60 5.94 21.90
C SER A 306 20.81 6.93 21.02
N VAL A 307 20.89 8.24 21.29
CA VAL A 307 20.23 9.28 20.49
C VAL A 307 20.79 9.36 19.07
N GLU A 308 22.09 9.20 18.90
CA GLU A 308 22.74 9.16 17.57
C GLU A 308 22.15 8.04 16.70
N TYR A 309 22.08 6.80 17.20
CA TYR A 309 21.51 5.68 16.46
C TYR A 309 19.99 5.83 16.23
N LEU A 310 19.27 6.41 17.18
CA LEU A 310 17.85 6.69 16.99
C LEU A 310 17.63 7.72 15.86
N THR A 311 18.50 8.72 15.76
CA THR A 311 18.50 9.72 14.69
C THR A 311 18.77 9.07 13.32
N ILE A 312 19.74 8.14 13.26
CA ILE A 312 19.99 7.36 12.02
C ILE A 312 18.77 6.54 11.65
N ALA A 313 18.11 5.90 12.61
CA ALA A 313 16.90 5.13 12.34
C ALA A 313 15.77 5.99 11.78
N ALA A 314 15.62 7.22 12.26
CA ALA A 314 14.59 8.18 11.88
C ALA A 314 14.72 8.70 10.43
N GLN A 315 15.88 8.55 9.78
CA GLN A 315 16.11 9.02 8.41
C GLN A 315 15.22 8.30 7.37
N GLU A 316 14.86 7.04 7.62
CA GLU A 316 14.02 6.27 6.70
C GLU A 316 12.54 6.50 6.98
N VAL A 317 11.95 7.47 6.27
CA VAL A 317 10.67 8.10 6.60
C VAL A 317 9.50 7.12 6.59
N ASP A 318 9.46 6.17 5.67
CA ASP A 318 8.35 5.24 5.45
C ASP A 318 8.66 3.80 5.89
N SER A 319 9.72 3.61 6.69
CA SER A 319 10.01 2.32 7.33
C SER A 319 9.39 2.23 8.73
N PHE A 320 9.08 1.01 9.17
CA PHE A 320 8.57 0.74 10.51
C PHE A 320 9.44 1.36 11.61
N TYR A 321 10.73 1.06 11.59
CA TYR A 321 11.65 1.57 12.60
C TYR A 321 11.89 3.07 12.49
N GLY A 322 11.85 3.63 11.28
CA GLY A 322 11.96 5.07 11.07
C GLY A 322 10.75 5.84 11.60
N VAL A 323 9.53 5.32 11.38
CA VAL A 323 8.31 5.92 11.95
C VAL A 323 8.36 5.92 13.48
N VAL A 324 8.73 4.79 14.09
CA VAL A 324 8.82 4.67 15.56
C VAL A 324 9.95 5.54 16.12
N ALA A 325 11.11 5.60 15.44
CA ALA A 325 12.24 6.40 15.87
C ALA A 325 11.92 7.91 15.87
N ARG A 326 11.23 8.40 14.84
CA ARG A 326 10.79 9.80 14.81
C ARG A 326 9.80 10.13 15.92
N GLU A 327 8.87 9.25 16.17
CA GLU A 327 7.92 9.41 17.28
C GLU A 327 8.65 9.47 18.63
N ALA A 328 9.65 8.58 18.84
CA ALA A 328 10.48 8.58 20.05
C ALA A 328 11.32 9.87 20.21
N LEU A 329 11.76 10.48 19.11
CA LEU A 329 12.49 11.74 19.10
C LEU A 329 11.58 12.98 19.20
N GLY A 330 10.26 12.81 19.13
CA GLY A 330 9.32 13.95 19.04
C GLY A 330 9.50 14.75 17.74
N GLN A 331 10.09 14.16 16.69
CA GLN A 331 10.36 14.86 15.45
C GLN A 331 9.08 15.04 14.62
N LYS A 332 8.72 16.27 14.38
CA LYS A 332 7.67 16.61 13.41
C LYS A 332 8.22 16.38 11.99
N VAL A 333 7.55 15.55 11.22
CA VAL A 333 7.87 15.31 9.80
C VAL A 333 6.80 15.96 8.94
N THR A 334 7.23 16.79 8.04
CA THR A 334 6.37 17.33 6.97
C THR A 334 6.62 16.52 5.70
N LEU A 335 5.64 15.73 5.28
CA LEU A 335 5.65 15.08 3.98
C LEU A 335 4.73 15.87 3.04
N SER A 336 5.24 16.18 1.86
CA SER A 336 4.36 16.69 0.81
C SER A 336 3.56 15.52 0.22
N PHE A 337 2.25 15.69 0.22
CA PHE A 337 1.30 14.82 -0.47
C PHE A 337 0.85 15.40 -1.82
N ASP A 338 1.55 16.43 -2.29
CA ASP A 338 1.31 17.03 -3.59
C ASP A 338 1.58 16.02 -4.70
N LEU A 339 0.88 16.20 -5.80
CA LEU A 339 1.07 15.47 -7.04
C LEU A 339 1.83 16.35 -8.04
N PRO A 340 2.61 15.75 -8.94
CA PRO A 340 3.30 16.52 -9.97
C PRO A 340 2.26 17.23 -10.86
N PRO A 341 2.60 18.38 -11.47
CA PRO A 341 1.72 19.03 -12.46
C PRO A 341 1.47 18.11 -13.65
N PHE A 342 0.37 18.34 -14.37
CA PHE A 342 0.20 17.71 -15.67
C PHE A 342 1.21 18.28 -16.67
N ASP A 343 1.73 17.43 -17.52
CA ASP A 343 2.39 17.85 -18.75
C ASP A 343 1.32 18.35 -19.73
N ASP A 344 1.54 19.51 -20.34
CA ASP A 344 0.56 20.17 -21.22
C ASP A 344 0.21 19.32 -22.45
N LYS A 345 1.10 18.44 -22.89
CA LYS A 345 0.91 17.55 -24.03
C LYS A 345 0.20 16.24 -23.67
N PHE A 346 0.05 15.93 -22.36
CA PHE A 346 -0.50 14.65 -21.94
C PHE A 346 -1.98 14.47 -22.29
N LEU A 347 -2.83 15.46 -21.96
CA LEU A 347 -4.26 15.38 -22.29
C LEU A 347 -4.51 15.37 -23.81
N PRO A 348 -3.84 16.21 -24.63
CA PRO A 348 -3.88 16.08 -26.10
C PRO A 348 -3.41 14.70 -26.59
N TRP A 349 -2.36 14.15 -26.00
CA TRP A 349 -1.87 12.81 -26.33
C TRP A 349 -2.92 11.72 -26.07
N LEU A 350 -3.64 11.79 -24.96
CA LEU A 350 -4.76 10.90 -24.65
C LEU A 350 -5.91 11.10 -25.64
N ALA A 351 -6.33 12.35 -25.87
CA ALA A 351 -7.46 12.70 -26.73
C ALA A 351 -7.27 12.21 -28.19
N ALA A 352 -6.03 12.15 -28.66
CA ALA A 352 -5.69 11.65 -30.01
C ALA A 352 -5.82 10.12 -30.14
N ARG A 353 -6.14 9.38 -29.04
CA ARG A 353 -6.19 7.92 -29.03
C ARG A 353 -7.57 7.40 -28.65
N PRO A 354 -8.11 6.35 -29.33
CA PRO A 354 -9.41 5.80 -28.97
C PRO A 354 -9.53 5.39 -27.50
N GLY A 355 -8.49 4.77 -26.94
CA GLY A 355 -8.43 4.41 -25.52
C GLY A 355 -8.47 5.62 -24.59
N GLY A 356 -7.80 6.73 -24.96
CA GLY A 356 -7.82 7.98 -24.19
C GLY A 356 -9.18 8.66 -24.21
N GLN A 357 -9.83 8.71 -25.38
CA GLN A 357 -11.21 9.22 -25.48
C GLN A 357 -12.18 8.39 -24.62
N ARG A 358 -12.02 7.04 -24.62
CA ARG A 358 -12.81 6.16 -23.75
C ARG A 358 -12.54 6.41 -22.27
N ILE A 359 -11.29 6.75 -21.86
CA ILE A 359 -10.98 7.13 -20.47
C ILE A 359 -11.81 8.34 -20.07
N PHE A 360 -11.82 9.41 -20.86
CA PHE A 360 -12.59 10.61 -20.54
C PHE A 360 -14.09 10.32 -20.41
N ALA A 361 -14.65 9.60 -21.35
CA ALA A 361 -16.07 9.23 -21.31
C ALA A 361 -16.42 8.35 -20.11
N LEU A 362 -15.55 7.40 -19.75
CA LEU A 362 -15.76 6.51 -18.60
C LEU A 362 -15.65 7.28 -17.27
N LEU A 363 -14.75 8.24 -17.17
CA LEU A 363 -14.64 9.13 -16.01
C LEU A 363 -15.87 10.05 -15.90
N GLN A 364 -16.33 10.60 -17.02
CA GLN A 364 -17.53 11.43 -17.09
C GLN A 364 -18.76 10.69 -16.51
N ILE A 365 -18.90 9.39 -16.76
CA ILE A 365 -20.02 8.57 -16.24
C ILE A 365 -19.67 7.80 -14.96
N GLY A 366 -18.58 8.12 -14.27
CA GLY A 366 -18.21 7.50 -12.99
C GLY A 366 -17.83 6.01 -13.07
N LYS A 367 -17.56 5.46 -14.27
CA LYS A 367 -17.10 4.07 -14.42
C LYS A 367 -15.56 3.98 -14.29
N THR A 368 -15.03 4.53 -13.20
CA THR A 368 -13.60 4.66 -12.89
C THR A 368 -12.81 3.36 -13.08
N HIS A 369 -13.38 2.22 -12.67
CA HIS A 369 -12.70 0.92 -12.80
C HIS A 369 -12.48 0.49 -14.26
N LEU A 370 -13.33 0.96 -15.21
CA LEU A 370 -13.14 0.73 -16.64
C LEU A 370 -12.11 1.71 -17.21
N ALA A 371 -12.15 2.98 -16.76
CA ALA A 371 -11.14 3.97 -17.11
C ALA A 371 -9.73 3.54 -16.67
N GLU A 372 -9.60 2.99 -15.45
CA GLU A 372 -8.33 2.42 -14.96
C GLU A 372 -7.79 1.34 -15.91
N ARG A 373 -8.66 0.45 -16.38
CA ARG A 373 -8.26 -0.63 -17.30
C ARG A 373 -7.79 -0.10 -18.65
N GLU A 374 -8.43 0.95 -19.19
CA GLU A 374 -7.98 1.62 -20.40
C GLU A 374 -6.60 2.27 -20.19
N LEU A 375 -6.41 2.99 -19.09
CA LEU A 375 -5.15 3.65 -18.78
C LEU A 375 -4.00 2.64 -18.59
N ARG A 376 -4.26 1.49 -17.95
CA ARG A 376 -3.32 0.37 -17.82
C ARG A 376 -2.93 -0.23 -19.18
N TYR A 377 -3.85 -0.21 -20.11
CA TYR A 377 -3.62 -0.70 -21.48
C TYR A 377 -2.77 0.28 -22.27
N LEU A 378 -3.08 1.57 -22.20
CA LEU A 378 -2.32 2.64 -22.85
C LEU A 378 -0.92 2.84 -22.27
N TRP A 379 -0.66 2.42 -21.04
CA TRP A 379 0.65 2.52 -20.40
C TRP A 379 1.79 1.95 -21.24
N MET A 380 1.54 0.89 -21.98
CA MET A 380 2.58 0.21 -22.77
C MET A 380 3.06 1.00 -24.01
N GLU A 381 2.32 2.03 -24.39
CA GLU A 381 2.63 2.92 -25.52
C GLU A 381 2.96 4.34 -25.03
N MET A 382 2.82 4.54 -23.70
CA MET A 382 2.93 5.86 -23.12
C MET A 382 4.41 6.27 -23.04
N PRO A 383 4.78 7.43 -23.61
CA PRO A 383 6.09 8.02 -23.39
C PRO A 383 6.38 8.22 -21.90
N THR A 384 7.64 8.05 -21.51
CA THR A 384 8.06 8.14 -20.10
C THR A 384 7.82 9.51 -19.48
N GLU A 385 7.88 10.58 -20.28
CA GLU A 385 7.56 11.95 -19.86
C GLU A 385 6.12 12.09 -19.33
N PHE A 386 5.20 11.24 -19.79
CA PHE A 386 3.79 11.26 -19.35
C PHE A 386 3.50 10.39 -18.11
N HIS A 387 4.46 9.63 -17.61
CA HIS A 387 4.25 8.75 -16.46
C HIS A 387 3.77 9.51 -15.21
N HIS A 388 4.32 10.70 -14.96
CA HIS A 388 3.89 11.55 -13.85
C HIS A 388 2.45 12.06 -14.01
N SER A 389 2.07 12.47 -15.22
CA SER A 389 0.71 12.92 -15.54
C SER A 389 -0.30 11.77 -15.42
N ALA A 390 0.06 10.57 -15.89
CA ALA A 390 -0.78 9.38 -15.73
C ALA A 390 -0.97 8.98 -14.26
N MET A 391 0.09 9.09 -13.44
CA MET A 391 0.04 8.88 -12.00
C MET A 391 -0.93 9.88 -11.34
N ARG A 392 -0.82 11.17 -11.69
CA ARG A 392 -1.70 12.22 -11.18
C ARG A 392 -3.16 11.98 -11.59
N LEU A 393 -3.42 11.72 -12.87
CA LEU A 393 -4.77 11.39 -13.38
C LEU A 393 -5.38 10.24 -12.58
N ALA A 394 -4.60 9.19 -12.33
CA ALA A 394 -5.06 8.03 -11.56
C ALA A 394 -5.38 8.40 -10.10
N ALA A 395 -4.55 9.25 -9.46
CA ALA A 395 -4.74 9.67 -8.08
C ALA A 395 -5.99 10.54 -7.92
N GLU A 396 -6.18 11.54 -8.80
CA GLU A 396 -7.28 12.51 -8.71
C GLU A 396 -8.65 11.89 -9.04
N HIS A 397 -8.67 10.83 -9.85
CA HIS A 397 -9.92 10.19 -10.30
C HIS A 397 -10.19 8.83 -9.64
N GLY A 398 -9.68 8.60 -8.42
CA GLY A 398 -10.05 7.44 -7.61
C GLY A 398 -9.48 6.09 -8.07
N MET A 399 -8.48 6.08 -8.97
CA MET A 399 -7.77 4.87 -9.40
C MET A 399 -6.60 4.57 -8.43
N ALA A 400 -6.90 4.51 -7.14
CA ALA A 400 -5.90 4.43 -6.07
C ALA A 400 -4.85 3.33 -6.29
N GLY A 401 -5.29 2.15 -6.73
CA GLY A 401 -4.40 1.02 -7.01
C GLY A 401 -3.45 1.25 -8.18
N LEU A 402 -3.89 1.98 -9.20
CA LEU A 402 -3.04 2.35 -10.35
C LEU A 402 -2.09 3.48 -9.98
N SER A 403 -2.56 4.52 -9.29
CA SER A 403 -1.73 5.61 -8.80
C SER A 403 -0.56 5.08 -7.97
N PHE A 404 -0.86 4.22 -6.98
CA PHE A 404 0.15 3.57 -6.15
C PHE A 404 1.11 2.71 -6.99
N ARG A 405 0.61 1.97 -8.00
CA ARG A 405 1.45 1.16 -8.88
C ARG A 405 2.45 1.99 -9.68
N ILE A 406 1.98 3.07 -10.29
CA ILE A 406 2.83 3.97 -11.09
C ILE A 406 3.85 4.68 -10.19
N ALA A 407 3.43 5.16 -9.03
CA ALA A 407 4.33 5.80 -8.07
C ALA A 407 5.48 4.88 -7.62
N GLU A 408 5.20 3.57 -7.40
CA GLU A 408 6.25 2.59 -7.09
C GLU A 408 7.20 2.33 -8.27
N ILE A 409 6.71 2.38 -9.50
CA ILE A 409 7.56 2.26 -10.69
C ILE A 409 8.50 3.47 -10.76
N ILE A 410 7.95 4.68 -10.67
CA ILE A 410 8.72 5.93 -10.70
C ILE A 410 9.75 5.95 -9.56
N ARG A 411 9.36 5.58 -8.33
CA ARG A 411 10.26 5.51 -7.18
C ARG A 411 11.42 4.54 -7.43
N LYS A 412 11.15 3.40 -8.01
CA LYS A 412 12.18 2.41 -8.34
C LYS A 412 13.15 2.90 -9.41
N GLU A 413 12.66 3.63 -10.40
CA GLU A 413 13.44 4.10 -11.54
C GLU A 413 14.25 5.36 -11.21
N THR A 414 13.67 6.28 -10.44
CA THR A 414 14.24 7.62 -10.21
C THR A 414 14.72 7.86 -8.78
N GLY A 415 14.35 7.00 -7.83
CA GLY A 415 14.54 7.23 -6.39
C GLY A 415 13.56 8.25 -5.78
N LYS A 416 12.77 8.98 -6.58
CA LYS A 416 11.85 10.03 -6.10
C LYS A 416 10.54 9.44 -5.60
N SER A 417 10.13 9.82 -4.39
CA SER A 417 8.87 9.39 -3.76
C SER A 417 7.80 10.48 -3.90
N TRP A 418 6.66 10.12 -4.48
CA TRP A 418 5.47 10.95 -4.56
C TRP A 418 4.44 10.44 -3.54
N TYR A 419 4.47 10.97 -2.30
CA TYR A 419 3.66 10.42 -1.20
C TYR A 419 2.16 10.55 -1.45
N GLY A 420 1.70 11.58 -2.17
CA GLY A 420 0.28 11.70 -2.56
C GLY A 420 -0.22 10.53 -3.40
N ALA A 421 0.65 9.93 -4.22
CA ALA A 421 0.33 8.79 -5.06
C ALA A 421 0.72 7.44 -4.41
N LEU A 422 1.80 7.39 -3.61
CA LEU A 422 2.19 6.20 -2.85
C LEU A 422 1.20 5.85 -1.74
N TYR A 423 0.53 6.86 -1.19
CA TYR A 423 -0.48 6.76 -0.14
C TYR A 423 -1.75 7.49 -0.60
N PRO A 424 -2.42 7.01 -1.65
CA PRO A 424 -3.60 7.66 -2.17
C PRO A 424 -4.73 7.69 -1.13
N HIS A 425 -5.62 8.69 -1.23
CA HIS A 425 -6.90 8.69 -0.52
C HIS A 425 -7.95 8.10 -1.47
N PRO A 426 -8.38 6.84 -1.26
CA PRO A 426 -9.34 6.19 -2.15
C PRO A 426 -10.73 6.82 -2.06
N LEU A 427 -11.42 6.90 -3.20
CA LEU A 427 -12.79 7.45 -3.28
C LEU A 427 -13.87 6.36 -3.18
N PHE A 428 -13.65 5.34 -2.34
CA PHE A 428 -14.68 4.33 -2.06
C PHE A 428 -15.69 4.88 -1.05
N LYS A 429 -16.97 4.66 -1.32
CA LYS A 429 -18.04 4.99 -0.37
C LYS A 429 -17.97 3.99 0.79
N THR A 430 -17.80 4.50 2.00
CA THR A 430 -17.88 3.73 3.25
C THR A 430 -17.98 4.71 4.42
N ASP A 431 -18.67 4.29 5.46
CA ASP A 431 -18.63 4.96 6.75
C ASP A 431 -17.52 4.32 7.59
N PHE A 432 -16.77 5.13 8.32
CA PHE A 432 -15.69 4.63 9.17
C PHE A 432 -16.19 4.43 10.60
N SER A 433 -16.34 3.17 11.00
CA SER A 433 -16.62 2.77 12.39
C SER A 433 -15.35 2.61 13.22
N ILE A 434 -14.20 2.58 12.55
CA ILE A 434 -12.86 2.55 13.13
C ILE A 434 -12.00 3.61 12.42
N ASP A 435 -10.81 3.84 12.91
CA ASP A 435 -9.84 4.78 12.35
C ASP A 435 -9.65 4.60 10.83
N GLU A 436 -9.99 5.65 10.06
CA GLU A 436 -9.83 5.69 8.60
C GLU A 436 -8.38 5.41 8.17
N ALA A 437 -7.39 5.99 8.87
CA ALA A 437 -5.99 5.78 8.57
C ALA A 437 -5.58 4.31 8.70
N LEU A 438 -6.14 3.58 9.69
CA LEU A 438 -5.92 2.14 9.84
C LEU A 438 -6.56 1.34 8.71
N VAL A 439 -7.79 1.68 8.31
CA VAL A 439 -8.50 1.01 7.20
C VAL A 439 -7.70 1.12 5.90
N TRP A 440 -7.18 2.31 5.59
CA TRP A 440 -6.37 2.51 4.40
C TRP A 440 -4.98 1.89 4.51
N ALA A 441 -4.36 1.90 5.69
CA ALA A 441 -3.09 1.22 5.93
C ALA A 441 -3.18 -0.30 5.70
N VAL A 442 -4.26 -0.92 6.18
CA VAL A 442 -4.57 -2.34 5.95
C VAL A 442 -4.87 -2.60 4.48
N SER A 443 -5.76 -1.82 3.86
CA SER A 443 -6.13 -2.00 2.44
C SER A 443 -4.94 -1.84 1.49
N ARG A 444 -4.04 -0.90 1.79
CA ARG A 444 -2.79 -0.72 1.05
C ARG A 444 -1.89 -1.96 1.12
N GLN A 445 -1.76 -2.56 2.31
CA GLN A 445 -0.93 -3.75 2.51
C GLN A 445 -1.57 -5.01 1.91
N GLU A 446 -2.88 -5.19 2.05
CA GLU A 446 -3.61 -6.41 1.65
C GLU A 446 -3.79 -6.53 0.14
N SER A 447 -4.22 -5.47 -0.51
CA SER A 447 -4.61 -5.52 -1.92
C SER A 447 -3.90 -4.51 -2.82
N GLY A 448 -3.20 -3.51 -2.23
CA GLY A 448 -2.77 -2.33 -2.97
C GLY A 448 -3.95 -1.58 -3.60
N PHE A 449 -5.09 -1.54 -2.89
CA PHE A 449 -6.36 -0.95 -3.31
C PHE A 449 -7.03 -1.64 -4.51
N ASN A 450 -6.76 -2.93 -4.71
CA ASN A 450 -7.46 -3.71 -5.73
C ASN A 450 -8.75 -4.32 -5.16
N PRO A 451 -9.94 -3.84 -5.50
CA PRO A 451 -11.19 -4.40 -4.99
C PRO A 451 -11.43 -5.83 -5.48
N ARG A 452 -10.78 -6.24 -6.58
CA ARG A 452 -10.88 -7.60 -7.15
C ARG A 452 -9.71 -8.51 -6.77
N ALA A 453 -8.92 -8.12 -5.77
CA ALA A 453 -7.83 -8.93 -5.28
C ALA A 453 -8.34 -10.28 -4.76
N LYS A 454 -7.61 -11.35 -5.12
CA LYS A 454 -7.89 -12.72 -4.67
C LYS A 454 -6.59 -13.43 -4.39
N SER A 455 -6.39 -13.86 -3.15
CA SER A 455 -5.20 -14.62 -2.76
C SER A 455 -5.30 -16.10 -3.18
N ARG A 456 -4.17 -16.81 -3.12
CA ARG A 456 -4.13 -18.27 -3.30
C ARG A 456 -4.98 -18.99 -2.25
N ALA A 457 -5.04 -18.47 -1.03
CA ALA A 457 -5.87 -18.97 0.06
C ALA A 457 -7.36 -18.59 -0.06
N LYS A 458 -7.72 -17.87 -1.15
CA LYS A 458 -9.09 -17.43 -1.46
C LYS A 458 -9.59 -16.23 -0.62
N ALA A 459 -8.71 -15.50 0.05
CA ALA A 459 -9.05 -14.18 0.58
C ALA A 459 -9.45 -13.24 -0.56
N ALA A 460 -10.36 -12.29 -0.31
CA ALA A 460 -10.99 -11.50 -1.36
C ALA A 460 -11.17 -10.02 -0.97
N GLY A 461 -11.05 -9.14 -1.97
CA GLY A 461 -11.38 -7.72 -1.89
C GLY A 461 -10.28 -6.85 -1.27
N LEU A 462 -10.63 -5.61 -0.95
CA LEU A 462 -9.71 -4.56 -0.50
C LEU A 462 -8.92 -4.97 0.75
N MET A 463 -9.60 -5.50 1.75
CA MET A 463 -9.04 -5.92 3.03
C MET A 463 -8.76 -7.43 3.11
N GLN A 464 -8.79 -8.15 1.97
CA GLN A 464 -8.45 -9.57 1.83
C GLN A 464 -9.16 -10.48 2.85
N LEU A 465 -10.49 -10.34 2.97
CA LEU A 465 -11.25 -11.15 3.89
C LEU A 465 -11.39 -12.61 3.40
N MET A 466 -11.12 -13.55 4.31
CA MET A 466 -11.45 -14.96 4.06
C MET A 466 -12.96 -15.15 4.04
N PRO A 467 -13.54 -15.94 3.12
CA PRO A 467 -14.97 -16.22 3.10
C PRO A 467 -15.52 -16.78 4.42
N ALA A 468 -14.69 -17.53 5.16
CA ALA A 468 -15.06 -18.04 6.48
C ALA A 468 -15.13 -16.92 7.53
N THR A 469 -14.18 -15.98 7.52
CA THR A 469 -14.16 -14.81 8.39
C THR A 469 -15.34 -13.90 8.11
N ALA A 470 -15.60 -13.59 6.83
CA ALA A 470 -16.76 -12.79 6.42
C ALA A 470 -18.08 -13.43 6.86
N SER A 471 -18.22 -14.76 6.69
CA SER A 471 -19.38 -15.51 7.15
C SER A 471 -19.58 -15.46 8.67
N PHE A 472 -18.50 -15.50 9.43
CA PHE A 472 -18.51 -15.43 10.88
C PHE A 472 -18.93 -14.02 11.36
N ILE A 473 -18.28 -12.98 10.85
CA ILE A 473 -18.52 -11.58 11.23
C ILE A 473 -19.92 -11.12 10.85
N ALA A 474 -20.38 -11.45 9.63
CA ALA A 474 -21.72 -11.10 9.15
C ALA A 474 -22.82 -11.99 9.74
N LYS A 475 -22.49 -13.05 10.49
CA LYS A 475 -23.44 -14.11 10.91
C LYS A 475 -24.24 -14.69 9.74
N ASP A 476 -23.65 -14.70 8.53
CA ASP A 476 -24.29 -15.13 7.28
C ASP A 476 -23.44 -16.17 6.53
N ARG A 477 -23.92 -17.43 6.51
CA ARG A 477 -23.26 -18.53 5.81
C ARG A 477 -23.20 -18.33 4.29
N GLY A 478 -24.00 -17.43 3.73
CA GLY A 478 -23.98 -17.10 2.29
C GLY A 478 -22.62 -16.63 1.78
N TYR A 479 -21.79 -15.99 2.60
CA TYR A 479 -20.43 -15.57 2.23
C TYR A 479 -19.47 -16.72 1.94
N ARG A 480 -19.74 -17.94 2.45
CA ARG A 480 -18.97 -19.14 2.07
C ARG A 480 -19.36 -19.69 0.70
N GLY A 481 -20.51 -19.25 0.14
CA GLY A 481 -21.11 -19.75 -1.10
C GLY A 481 -21.59 -18.63 -2.04
N ARG A 482 -22.92 -18.52 -2.18
CA ARG A 482 -23.59 -17.66 -3.17
C ARG A 482 -23.27 -16.16 -3.06
N LYS A 483 -23.07 -15.62 -1.85
CA LYS A 483 -22.74 -14.21 -1.60
C LYS A 483 -21.24 -13.91 -1.65
N ARG A 484 -20.38 -14.90 -1.91
CA ARG A 484 -18.94 -14.73 -1.93
C ARG A 484 -18.47 -13.65 -2.92
N HIS A 485 -19.18 -13.46 -4.02
CA HIS A 485 -18.84 -12.43 -5.01
C HIS A 485 -18.96 -11.02 -4.44
N GLN A 486 -19.80 -10.78 -3.43
CA GLN A 486 -19.98 -9.48 -2.77
C GLN A 486 -18.73 -9.04 -2.00
N LEU A 487 -17.81 -9.97 -1.67
CA LEU A 487 -16.51 -9.61 -1.07
C LEU A 487 -15.61 -8.80 -2.02
N PHE A 488 -15.95 -8.70 -3.30
CA PHE A 488 -15.27 -7.83 -4.27
C PHE A 488 -15.95 -6.46 -4.42
N GLU A 489 -17.06 -6.22 -3.73
CA GLU A 489 -17.71 -4.93 -3.63
C GLU A 489 -17.01 -4.11 -2.54
N PRO A 490 -16.46 -2.91 -2.87
CA PRO A 490 -15.66 -2.13 -1.93
C PRO A 490 -16.36 -1.87 -0.60
N GLU A 491 -17.58 -1.37 -0.64
CA GLU A 491 -18.38 -1.03 0.55
C GLU A 491 -18.60 -2.25 1.46
N VAL A 492 -19.04 -3.38 0.89
CA VAL A 492 -19.24 -4.63 1.66
C VAL A 492 -17.94 -5.11 2.29
N ASN A 493 -16.85 -5.06 1.53
CA ASN A 493 -15.54 -5.52 2.00
C ASN A 493 -14.98 -4.65 3.12
N LEU A 494 -15.07 -3.32 2.96
CA LEU A 494 -14.60 -2.36 3.96
C LEU A 494 -15.42 -2.45 5.25
N ASN A 495 -16.76 -2.55 5.16
CA ASN A 495 -17.63 -2.67 6.33
C ASN A 495 -17.35 -3.96 7.11
N LEU A 496 -17.25 -5.10 6.42
CA LEU A 496 -16.90 -6.37 7.07
C LEU A 496 -15.46 -6.37 7.61
N GLY A 497 -14.52 -5.71 6.94
CA GLY A 497 -13.15 -5.57 7.40
C GLY A 497 -13.04 -4.77 8.70
N GLN A 498 -13.77 -3.66 8.79
CA GLN A 498 -13.85 -2.84 10.00
C GLN A 498 -14.48 -3.64 11.16
N THR A 499 -15.59 -4.32 10.91
CA THR A 499 -16.24 -5.19 11.92
C THR A 499 -15.27 -6.28 12.41
N TYR A 500 -14.43 -6.83 11.52
CA TYR A 500 -13.42 -7.81 11.92
C TYR A 500 -12.31 -7.19 12.77
N LEU A 501 -11.87 -5.97 12.47
CA LEU A 501 -10.90 -5.25 13.31
C LEU A 501 -11.47 -4.98 14.71
N HIS A 502 -12.74 -4.56 14.84
CA HIS A 502 -13.41 -4.41 16.13
C HIS A 502 -13.46 -5.74 16.89
N HIS A 503 -13.92 -6.82 16.25
CA HIS A 503 -13.96 -8.14 16.87
C HIS A 503 -12.59 -8.58 17.41
N LEU A 504 -11.50 -8.32 16.67
CA LEU A 504 -10.15 -8.65 17.13
C LEU A 504 -9.68 -7.76 18.27
N LEU A 505 -10.08 -6.49 18.33
CA LEU A 505 -9.77 -5.58 19.44
C LEU A 505 -10.45 -6.01 20.74
N ASP A 506 -11.63 -6.64 20.63
CA ASP A 506 -12.37 -7.18 21.78
C ASP A 506 -11.82 -8.53 22.29
N GLU A 507 -10.95 -9.18 21.50
CA GLU A 507 -10.30 -10.42 21.94
C GLU A 507 -9.30 -10.17 23.08
N PRO A 508 -9.43 -10.83 24.25
CA PRO A 508 -8.58 -10.58 25.43
C PRO A 508 -7.09 -10.70 25.14
N LEU A 509 -6.69 -11.61 24.22
CA LEU A 509 -5.28 -11.82 23.87
C LEU A 509 -4.66 -10.65 23.08
N VAL A 510 -5.47 -9.76 22.53
CA VAL A 510 -5.01 -8.57 21.80
C VAL A 510 -4.65 -7.43 22.73
N GLU A 511 -5.33 -7.28 23.87
CA GLU A 511 -5.04 -6.28 24.91
C GLU A 511 -4.94 -4.84 24.35
N LYS A 512 -5.76 -4.51 23.37
CA LYS A 512 -5.71 -3.24 22.61
C LYS A 512 -4.33 -2.93 22.00
N SER A 513 -3.44 -3.89 21.90
CA SER A 513 -2.12 -3.75 21.29
C SER A 513 -2.23 -3.75 19.75
N LEU A 514 -1.78 -2.67 19.11
CA LEU A 514 -1.74 -2.58 17.65
C LEU A 514 -0.89 -3.71 17.03
N VAL A 515 0.22 -4.08 17.67
CA VAL A 515 1.09 -5.17 17.23
C VAL A 515 0.33 -6.51 17.26
N ARG A 516 -0.38 -6.80 18.36
CA ARG A 516 -1.14 -8.05 18.50
C ARG A 516 -2.39 -8.05 17.61
N LEU A 517 -3.07 -6.91 17.47
CA LEU A 517 -4.19 -6.74 16.54
C LEU A 517 -3.79 -7.14 15.10
N LEU A 518 -2.71 -6.56 14.61
CA LEU A 518 -2.25 -6.79 13.23
C LEU A 518 -1.69 -8.20 13.05
N ALA A 519 -1.05 -8.76 14.08
CA ALA A 519 -0.62 -10.16 14.07
C ALA A 519 -1.81 -11.13 14.05
N ALA A 520 -2.90 -10.82 14.77
CA ALA A 520 -4.14 -11.59 14.75
C ALA A 520 -4.88 -11.45 13.42
N TYR A 521 -4.89 -10.25 12.84
CA TYR A 521 -5.55 -10.00 11.56
C TYR A 521 -4.94 -10.86 10.42
N ASN A 522 -3.61 -10.81 10.27
CA ASN A 522 -2.91 -11.54 9.21
C ASN A 522 -2.70 -13.01 9.55
N GLY A 523 -2.25 -13.33 10.77
CA GLY A 523 -1.91 -14.68 11.18
C GLY A 523 -3.09 -15.50 11.71
N GLY A 524 -4.16 -14.84 12.09
CA GLY A 524 -5.29 -15.41 12.82
C GLY A 524 -5.08 -15.45 14.35
N PRO A 525 -6.15 -15.29 15.15
CA PRO A 525 -6.05 -15.25 16.64
C PRO A 525 -5.51 -16.55 17.23
N GLY A 526 -5.77 -17.69 16.60
CA GLY A 526 -5.20 -18.98 17.04
C GLY A 526 -3.68 -19.05 16.94
N ASN A 527 -3.08 -18.51 15.88
CA ASN A 527 -1.64 -18.42 15.74
C ASN A 527 -1.04 -17.39 16.70
N LEU A 528 -1.68 -16.23 16.89
CA LEU A 528 -1.23 -15.25 17.88
C LEU A 528 -1.19 -15.89 19.28
N ARG A 529 -2.24 -16.59 19.71
CA ARG A 529 -2.28 -17.30 20.99
C ARG A 529 -1.12 -18.29 21.13
N LYS A 530 -0.82 -19.04 20.08
CA LYS A 530 0.32 -19.95 20.05
C LYS A 530 1.64 -19.19 20.21
N TRP A 531 1.86 -18.11 19.46
CA TRP A 531 3.10 -17.34 19.49
C TRP A 531 3.33 -16.69 20.85
N LEU A 532 2.32 -16.05 21.44
CA LEU A 532 2.42 -15.45 22.76
C LEU A 532 2.81 -16.47 23.86
N ARG A 533 2.44 -17.74 23.67
CA ARG A 533 2.81 -18.82 24.62
C ARG A 533 4.18 -19.42 24.36
N THR A 534 4.62 -19.52 23.08
CA THR A 534 5.79 -20.32 22.69
C THR A 534 7.01 -19.50 22.32
N VAL A 535 6.85 -18.20 22.10
CA VAL A 535 7.93 -17.28 21.74
C VAL A 535 8.35 -16.52 23.00
N ASP A 536 9.62 -16.60 23.34
CA ASP A 536 10.18 -15.74 24.40
C ASP A 536 10.33 -14.30 23.85
N HIS A 537 9.31 -13.49 24.07
CA HIS A 537 9.26 -12.09 23.62
C HIS A 537 9.51 -11.07 24.75
N GLN A 538 9.60 -11.53 26.02
CA GLN A 538 9.94 -10.70 27.19
C GLN A 538 9.04 -9.45 27.32
N ASP A 539 7.77 -9.55 26.95
CA ASP A 539 6.79 -8.46 26.85
C ASP A 539 7.24 -7.24 26.00
N ASP A 540 8.30 -7.44 25.21
CA ASP A 540 8.85 -6.46 24.30
C ASP A 540 8.12 -6.57 22.94
N PRO A 541 7.36 -5.54 22.51
CA PRO A 541 6.60 -5.58 21.27
C PRO A 541 7.49 -5.69 20.02
N PHE A 542 8.69 -5.13 20.06
CA PHE A 542 9.64 -5.20 18.94
C PHE A 542 10.24 -6.61 18.84
N LEU A 543 10.60 -7.20 19.97
CA LEU A 543 11.09 -8.57 20.01
C LEU A 543 10.00 -9.56 19.60
N LEU A 544 8.74 -9.34 20.03
CA LEU A 544 7.60 -10.13 19.57
C LEU A 544 7.49 -10.09 18.04
N VAL A 545 7.50 -8.89 17.44
CA VAL A 545 7.41 -8.74 15.97
C VAL A 545 8.53 -9.52 15.28
N GLU A 546 9.78 -9.40 15.72
CA GLU A 546 10.90 -10.07 15.05
C GLU A 546 10.98 -11.57 15.30
N SER A 547 10.39 -12.06 16.40
CA SER A 547 10.43 -13.47 16.80
C SER A 547 9.25 -14.30 16.30
N MET A 548 8.19 -13.69 15.75
CA MET A 548 7.05 -14.45 15.19
C MET A 548 7.54 -15.46 14.15
N PRO A 549 7.13 -16.74 14.21
CA PRO A 549 7.55 -17.75 13.23
C PRO A 549 7.09 -17.45 11.81
N ALA A 550 5.90 -16.85 11.64
CA ALA A 550 5.34 -16.51 10.34
C ALA A 550 6.02 -15.26 9.75
N ARG A 551 6.89 -15.47 8.77
CA ARG A 551 7.61 -14.39 8.09
C ARG A 551 6.65 -13.35 7.48
N GLU A 552 5.57 -13.80 6.84
CA GLU A 552 4.56 -12.94 6.24
C GLU A 552 3.98 -11.99 7.28
N THR A 553 3.60 -12.51 8.45
CA THR A 553 3.03 -11.71 9.54
C THR A 553 4.02 -10.70 10.12
N ARG A 554 5.32 -11.05 10.26
CA ARG A 554 6.35 -10.08 10.66
C ARG A 554 6.39 -8.86 9.73
N TYR A 555 6.39 -9.09 8.43
CA TYR A 555 6.38 -8.00 7.43
C TYR A 555 5.06 -7.25 7.43
N TYR A 556 3.96 -7.97 7.56
CA TYR A 556 2.63 -7.38 7.58
C TYR A 556 2.49 -6.36 8.72
N VAL A 557 2.80 -6.75 9.94
CA VAL A 557 2.73 -5.89 11.12
C VAL A 557 3.57 -4.63 10.93
N LYS A 558 4.83 -4.79 10.52
CA LYS A 558 5.74 -3.66 10.28
C LYS A 558 5.23 -2.71 9.18
N ASN A 559 4.78 -3.27 8.07
CA ASN A 559 4.30 -2.46 6.95
C ASN A 559 3.00 -1.72 7.27
N VAL A 560 2.05 -2.37 7.96
CA VAL A 560 0.78 -1.69 8.31
C VAL A 560 1.00 -0.59 9.33
N ILE A 561 1.87 -0.79 10.32
CA ILE A 561 2.22 0.26 11.30
C ILE A 561 2.90 1.44 10.59
N SER A 562 3.83 1.18 9.69
CA SER A 562 4.47 2.21 8.87
C SER A 562 3.44 2.96 8.01
N ASN A 563 2.57 2.23 7.30
CA ASN A 563 1.49 2.82 6.52
C ASN A 563 0.57 3.69 7.37
N LEU A 564 0.19 3.22 8.56
CA LEU A 564 -0.65 3.97 9.50
C LEU A 564 -0.01 5.31 9.87
N GLY A 565 1.30 5.31 10.18
CA GLY A 565 2.03 6.55 10.49
C GLY A 565 1.97 7.56 9.34
N ILE A 566 2.15 7.11 8.10
CA ILE A 566 2.09 8.00 6.93
C ILE A 566 0.65 8.49 6.66
N TYR A 567 -0.36 7.63 6.80
CA TYR A 567 -1.76 8.07 6.65
C TYR A 567 -2.18 9.07 7.73
N ARG A 568 -1.70 8.92 8.98
CA ARG A 568 -1.90 9.93 10.03
C ARG A 568 -1.33 11.29 9.66
N LEU A 569 -0.11 11.32 9.08
CA LEU A 569 0.48 12.55 8.55
C LEU A 569 -0.38 13.12 7.42
N ARG A 570 -0.85 12.28 6.49
CA ARG A 570 -1.71 12.71 5.38
C ARG A 570 -3.02 13.35 5.84
N PHE A 571 -3.62 12.83 6.90
CA PHE A 571 -4.89 13.30 7.45
C PHE A 571 -4.71 14.35 8.54
N ASN A 572 -3.49 14.82 8.76
CA ASN A 572 -3.14 15.76 9.84
C ASN A 572 -3.67 15.30 11.22
N GLN A 573 -3.48 14.04 11.54
CA GLN A 573 -3.95 13.40 12.76
C GLN A 573 -2.81 13.11 13.73
N THR A 574 -3.13 13.01 15.04
CA THR A 574 -2.20 12.49 16.05
C THR A 574 -2.02 10.98 15.88
N ALA A 575 -0.93 10.43 16.42
CA ALA A 575 -0.59 9.01 16.29
C ALA A 575 -0.40 8.31 17.66
N PRO A 576 -1.38 8.32 18.57
CA PRO A 576 -1.21 7.87 19.97
C PRO A 576 -0.73 6.42 20.09
N ALA A 577 -1.15 5.53 19.17
CA ALA A 577 -0.65 4.15 19.15
C ALA A 577 0.84 4.07 18.78
N LEU A 578 1.34 4.97 17.94
CA LEU A 578 2.76 5.03 17.60
C LEU A 578 3.57 5.63 18.75
N THR A 579 3.07 6.66 19.42
CA THR A 579 3.68 7.24 20.65
C THR A 579 3.80 6.17 21.73
N SER A 580 2.72 5.42 21.99
CA SER A 580 2.69 4.29 22.92
C SER A 580 3.70 3.19 22.53
N LEU A 581 3.79 2.87 21.22
CA LEU A 581 4.76 1.89 20.73
C LEU A 581 6.20 2.40 20.89
N ALA A 582 6.47 3.67 20.59
CA ALA A 582 7.78 4.31 20.77
C ALA A 582 8.23 4.31 22.25
N ALA A 583 7.28 4.43 23.18
CA ALA A 583 7.52 4.31 24.61
C ALA A 583 7.74 2.85 25.08
N GLY A 584 7.73 1.86 24.16
CA GLY A 584 8.00 0.45 24.48
C GLY A 584 6.79 -0.38 24.89
N SER A 585 5.58 0.19 24.90
CA SER A 585 4.33 -0.56 25.08
C SER A 585 3.82 -1.12 23.75
N GLY A 586 2.90 -2.06 23.73
CA GLY A 586 2.44 -2.75 22.51
C GLY A 586 1.74 -1.89 21.43
N GLY A 587 1.81 -0.56 21.55
CA GLY A 587 1.08 0.38 20.69
C GLY A 587 -0.39 0.36 21.05
N VAL A 588 -0.78 0.96 22.20
CA VAL A 588 -2.17 0.96 22.67
C VAL A 588 -3.06 1.65 21.62
N PHE A 589 -3.93 0.87 20.99
CA PHE A 589 -4.83 1.33 19.96
C PHE A 589 -6.26 1.45 20.52
N VAL A 590 -6.78 2.69 20.49
CA VAL A 590 -8.17 2.97 20.84
C VAL A 590 -8.87 3.50 19.59
N PRO A 591 -9.95 2.85 19.12
CA PRO A 591 -10.75 3.38 18.01
C PRO A 591 -11.22 4.81 18.29
N GLY A 592 -11.12 5.70 17.32
CA GLY A 592 -11.55 7.10 17.46
C GLY A 592 -10.61 8.03 18.27
N ALA A 593 -9.51 7.51 18.84
CA ALA A 593 -8.55 8.32 19.58
C ALA A 593 -7.71 9.30 18.71
N ALA A 594 -7.80 9.17 17.38
CA ALA A 594 -7.12 10.08 16.47
C ALA A 594 -7.97 11.33 16.25
N THR A 595 -7.57 12.42 16.86
CA THR A 595 -8.12 13.73 16.56
C THR A 595 -7.30 14.44 15.49
N ALA A 596 -7.93 15.30 14.69
CA ALA A 596 -7.19 16.24 13.85
C ALA A 596 -6.27 17.08 14.73
N LYS A 597 -5.04 17.33 14.29
CA LYS A 597 -4.17 18.30 14.97
C LYS A 597 -4.84 19.68 14.90
N PRO A 598 -4.79 20.49 15.97
CA PRO A 598 -5.17 21.88 15.85
C PRO A 598 -4.39 22.51 14.69
N THR A 599 -5.06 23.21 13.81
CA THR A 599 -4.42 24.07 12.82
C THR A 599 -3.71 25.15 13.60
N GLU A 600 -2.36 25.11 13.68
CA GLU A 600 -1.53 26.21 14.18
C GLU A 600 -1.56 27.37 13.19
#